data_dd404bfe95c3327ca59fa8061e7e1407
#
_entry.id   dd404bfe95c3327ca59fa8061e7e1407
#
_cell.length_a   1.000
_cell.length_b   1.000
_cell.length_c   1.000
_cell.angle_alpha   90.00
_cell.angle_beta   90.00
_cell.angle_gamma   90.00
#
_symmetry.space_group_name_H-M   'P 1'
#
loop_
_entity.id
_entity.type
_entity.pdbx_description
1 polymer ?
#
loop_
_entity_poly.entity_id
_entity_poly.type
_entity_poly.pdbx_seq_one_letter_code
_entity_poly.pdbx_strand_id
1 'polypeptide(L)'
;MKPNLTELVAPGHTAIVTQECQGAVIGPDAGLAALADEARREALPNITKLLPAARAASVKVVHCLVQRRPDGLGSNHNAKIFTIGRNDVGILPGSPGATLLPELGPEPDDLVLSRWHGLGPMGGTDLDAILRNLGCAPSWPWECR
;
A
#
# COMPACT_ATOMS: atom_id res chain seq x y z
N MET A 1 18.74 16.22 19.66
CA MET A 1 17.85 15.44 20.55
C MET A 1 17.60 14.09 19.87
N LYS A 2 17.80 12.97 20.58
CA LYS A 2 17.48 11.65 20.00
C LYS A 2 15.95 11.52 19.96
N PRO A 3 15.34 11.03 18.86
CA PRO A 3 13.91 10.80 18.81
C PRO A 3 13.47 9.77 19.84
N ASN A 4 12.37 10.03 20.52
CA ASN A 4 11.76 9.07 21.44
C ASN A 4 10.93 8.08 20.60
N LEU A 5 11.45 6.88 20.39
CA LEU A 5 10.78 5.85 19.58
C LEU A 5 9.42 5.46 20.13
N THR A 6 9.26 5.45 21.48
CA THR A 6 7.98 5.09 22.11
C THR A 6 6.87 6.10 21.74
N GLU A 7 7.20 7.38 21.70
CA GLU A 7 6.26 8.42 21.26
C GLU A 7 5.97 8.33 19.77
N LEU A 8 7.03 8.10 18.95
CA LEU A 8 6.90 8.02 17.49
C LEU A 8 6.02 6.85 17.02
N VAL A 9 6.02 5.73 17.76
CA VAL A 9 5.20 4.56 17.42
C VAL A 9 3.92 4.46 18.24
N ALA A 10 3.56 5.52 18.98
CA ALA A 10 2.31 5.54 19.75
C ALA A 10 1.09 5.40 18.80
N PRO A 11 0.05 4.63 19.18
CA PRO A 11 -1.09 4.34 18.30
C PRO A 11 -1.79 5.59 17.73
N GLY A 12 -1.86 6.67 18.52
CA GLY A 12 -2.46 7.95 18.11
C GLY A 12 -1.64 8.75 17.09
N HIS A 13 -0.41 8.32 16.77
CA HIS A 13 0.52 9.02 15.87
C HIS A 13 1.06 8.12 14.75
N THR A 14 0.65 6.86 14.74
CA THR A 14 1.23 5.86 13.84
C THR A 14 0.12 5.17 13.05
N ALA A 15 0.38 4.97 11.77
CA ALA A 15 -0.35 4.05 10.92
C ALA A 15 0.62 3.12 10.18
N ILE A 16 0.21 1.89 9.92
CA ILE A 16 0.91 1.01 8.99
C ILE A 16 0.28 1.18 7.63
N VAL A 17 1.12 1.49 6.64
CA VAL A 17 0.72 1.55 5.24
C VAL A 17 1.35 0.39 4.50
N THR A 18 0.54 -0.50 3.94
CA THR A 18 1.01 -1.51 2.99
C THR A 18 0.84 -0.98 1.57
N GLN A 19 1.82 -1.25 0.72
CA GLN A 19 1.79 -0.80 -0.66
C GLN A 19 1.80 -1.99 -1.60
N GLU A 20 0.78 -2.07 -2.46
CA GLU A 20 0.67 -3.05 -3.55
C GLU A 20 0.80 -4.52 -3.11
N CYS A 21 0.40 -4.84 -1.87
CA CYS A 21 0.36 -6.22 -1.38
C CYS A 21 -0.85 -6.97 -1.97
N GLN A 22 -0.97 -6.97 -3.28
CA GLN A 22 -2.10 -7.47 -4.06
C GLN A 22 -1.71 -8.59 -5.02
N GLY A 23 -2.68 -9.35 -5.52
CA GLY A 23 -2.47 -10.56 -6.29
C GLY A 23 -1.56 -10.41 -7.50
N ALA A 24 -1.73 -9.37 -8.32
CA ALA A 24 -0.92 -9.17 -9.53
C ALA A 24 0.50 -8.65 -9.24
N VAL A 25 0.81 -8.21 -8.02
CA VAL A 25 2.12 -7.64 -7.67
C VAL A 25 2.98 -8.63 -6.88
N ILE A 26 2.41 -9.26 -5.85
CA ILE A 26 3.14 -10.22 -5.01
C ILE A 26 2.46 -11.59 -4.92
N GLY A 27 1.35 -11.80 -5.63
CA GLY A 27 0.69 -13.11 -5.74
C GLY A 27 1.47 -14.10 -6.60
N PRO A 28 0.98 -15.36 -6.71
CA PRO A 28 1.66 -16.42 -7.46
C PRO A 28 1.80 -16.12 -8.96
N ASP A 29 0.84 -15.37 -9.52
CA ASP A 29 0.78 -15.04 -10.96
C ASP A 29 1.24 -13.58 -11.21
N ALA A 30 2.10 -13.05 -10.36
CA ALA A 30 2.59 -11.67 -10.46
C ALA A 30 3.42 -11.43 -11.72
N GLY A 31 3.24 -10.27 -12.35
CA GLY A 31 3.93 -9.91 -13.59
C GLY A 31 5.45 -9.77 -13.47
N LEU A 32 5.98 -9.53 -12.26
CA LEU A 32 7.41 -9.50 -11.94
C LEU A 32 7.76 -10.66 -11.00
N ALA A 33 7.78 -11.88 -11.53
CA ALA A 33 7.89 -13.12 -10.76
C ALA A 33 9.04 -13.12 -9.73
N ALA A 34 10.26 -12.75 -10.14
CA ALA A 34 11.42 -12.76 -9.24
C ALA A 34 11.25 -11.78 -8.04
N LEU A 35 10.64 -10.61 -8.26
CA LEU A 35 10.34 -9.66 -7.19
C LEU A 35 9.24 -10.20 -6.26
N ALA A 36 8.22 -10.80 -6.84
CA ALA A 36 7.11 -11.39 -6.10
C ALA A 36 7.56 -12.61 -5.27
N ASP A 37 8.44 -13.46 -5.81
CA ASP A 37 9.01 -14.59 -5.08
C ASP A 37 9.78 -14.12 -3.85
N GLU A 38 10.61 -13.09 -4.00
CA GLU A 38 11.35 -12.49 -2.90
C GLU A 38 10.43 -11.86 -1.86
N ALA A 39 9.41 -11.11 -2.30
CA ALA A 39 8.43 -10.52 -1.41
C ALA A 39 7.65 -11.58 -0.62
N ARG A 40 7.26 -12.70 -1.25
CA ARG A 40 6.59 -13.81 -0.58
C ARG A 40 7.50 -14.53 0.41
N ARG A 41 8.79 -14.63 0.10
CA ARG A 41 9.77 -15.31 0.95
C ARG A 41 10.11 -14.50 2.20
N GLU A 42 10.26 -13.20 2.08
CA GLU A 42 10.78 -12.33 3.14
C GLU A 42 9.75 -11.35 3.71
N ALA A 43 9.11 -10.56 2.85
CA ALA A 43 8.26 -9.47 3.32
C ALA A 43 6.90 -9.96 3.81
N LEU A 44 6.23 -10.82 3.06
CA LEU A 44 4.87 -11.27 3.36
C LEU A 44 4.75 -11.96 4.73
N PRO A 45 5.66 -12.90 5.11
CA PRO A 45 5.61 -13.51 6.45
C PRO A 45 5.82 -12.51 7.61
N ASN A 46 6.52 -11.42 7.37
CA ASN A 46 6.72 -10.38 8.36
C ASN A 46 5.49 -9.45 8.45
N ILE A 47 4.89 -9.11 7.31
CA ILE A 47 3.68 -8.30 7.25
C ILE A 47 2.51 -9.05 7.92
N THR A 48 2.33 -10.34 7.66
CA THR A 48 1.28 -11.17 8.28
C THR A 48 1.40 -11.27 9.80
N LYS A 49 2.59 -11.12 10.37
CA LYS A 49 2.80 -11.04 11.83
C LYS A 49 2.59 -9.62 12.37
N LEU A 50 3.02 -8.62 11.60
CA LEU A 50 2.97 -7.22 12.01
C LEU A 50 1.54 -6.69 12.08
N LEU A 51 0.70 -6.97 11.08
CA LEU A 51 -0.65 -6.40 10.99
C LEU A 51 -1.54 -6.78 12.17
N PRO A 52 -1.65 -8.05 12.59
CA PRO A 52 -2.43 -8.41 13.78
C PRO A 52 -1.92 -7.73 15.06
N ALA A 53 -0.60 -7.62 15.23
CA ALA A 53 -0.01 -6.94 16.38
C ALA A 53 -0.33 -5.44 16.39
N ALA A 54 -0.28 -4.79 15.22
CA ALA A 54 -0.64 -3.39 15.05
C ALA A 54 -2.13 -3.14 15.39
N ARG A 55 -3.02 -3.97 14.83
CA ARG A 55 -4.46 -3.90 15.11
C ARG A 55 -4.76 -4.09 16.60
N ALA A 56 -4.13 -5.08 17.25
CA ALA A 56 -4.25 -5.30 18.69
C ALA A 56 -3.75 -4.10 19.52
N ALA A 57 -2.76 -3.37 19.02
CA ALA A 57 -2.26 -2.13 19.62
C ALA A 57 -3.07 -0.88 19.22
N SER A 58 -4.18 -1.01 18.50
CA SER A 58 -4.98 0.11 17.97
C SER A 58 -4.24 1.03 17.00
N VAL A 59 -3.16 0.54 16.38
CA VAL A 59 -2.47 1.22 15.28
C VAL A 59 -3.32 1.04 14.03
N LYS A 60 -3.59 2.13 13.31
CA LYS A 60 -4.39 2.09 12.08
C LYS A 60 -3.64 1.42 10.94
N VAL A 61 -4.37 0.68 10.10
CA VAL A 61 -3.82 0.01 8.92
C VAL A 61 -4.46 0.59 7.67
N VAL A 62 -3.63 0.93 6.68
CA VAL A 62 -4.05 1.45 5.38
C VAL A 62 -3.42 0.60 4.28
N HIS A 63 -4.22 -0.03 3.47
CA HIS A 63 -3.78 -0.80 2.31
C HIS A 63 -3.87 0.06 1.05
N CYS A 64 -2.73 0.32 0.42
CA CYS A 64 -2.65 1.09 -0.82
C CYS A 64 -2.47 0.13 -2.01
N LEU A 65 -3.49 0.07 -2.85
CA LEU A 65 -3.54 -0.80 -4.03
C LEU A 65 -3.35 0.02 -5.31
N VAL A 66 -2.97 -0.65 -6.39
CA VAL A 66 -2.96 -0.08 -7.73
C VAL A 66 -4.00 -0.77 -8.60
N GLN A 67 -4.70 0.02 -9.40
CA GLN A 67 -5.67 -0.46 -10.37
C GLN A 67 -5.40 0.20 -11.73
N ARG A 68 -5.92 -0.41 -12.77
CA ARG A 68 -5.89 0.14 -14.12
C ARG A 68 -7.29 0.12 -14.72
N ARG A 69 -7.66 1.18 -15.40
CA ARG A 69 -8.90 1.18 -16.20
C ARG A 69 -8.75 0.26 -17.41
N PRO A 70 -9.85 -0.36 -17.89
CA PRO A 70 -9.80 -1.20 -19.09
C PRO A 70 -9.30 -0.47 -20.34
N ASP A 71 -9.60 0.83 -20.45
CA ASP A 71 -9.17 1.70 -21.54
C ASP A 71 -7.76 2.28 -21.37
N GLY A 72 -7.13 2.04 -20.20
CA GLY A 72 -5.81 2.54 -19.86
C GLY A 72 -5.72 4.04 -19.59
N LEU A 73 -6.83 4.78 -19.62
CA LEU A 73 -6.83 6.22 -19.35
C LEU A 73 -6.37 6.51 -17.91
N GLY A 74 -5.53 7.52 -17.75
CA GLY A 74 -4.95 7.90 -16.45
C GLY A 74 -3.71 7.12 -16.04
N SER A 75 -3.35 6.05 -16.77
CA SER A 75 -2.13 5.30 -16.49
C SER A 75 -0.89 6.04 -17.01
N ASN A 76 0.24 5.88 -16.29
CA ASN A 76 1.51 6.44 -16.71
C ASN A 76 2.06 5.78 -17.97
N HIS A 77 2.82 6.56 -18.76
CA HIS A 77 3.50 6.10 -19.99
C HIS A 77 4.98 6.53 -20.04
N ASN A 78 5.45 7.19 -19.02
CA ASN A 78 6.74 7.88 -18.99
C ASN A 78 7.93 7.03 -18.53
N ALA A 79 7.72 5.74 -18.26
CA ALA A 79 8.78 4.81 -17.91
C ALA A 79 8.45 3.38 -18.38
N LYS A 80 9.50 2.58 -18.61
CA LYS A 80 9.37 1.19 -19.10
C LYS A 80 8.49 0.33 -18.19
N ILE A 81 8.58 0.50 -16.87
CA ILE A 81 7.78 -0.25 -15.91
C ILE A 81 6.27 -0.09 -16.14
N PHE A 82 5.82 1.05 -16.63
CA PHE A 82 4.40 1.30 -16.92
C PHE A 82 3.94 0.70 -18.25
N THR A 83 4.86 0.18 -19.06
CA THR A 83 4.56 -0.53 -20.30
C THR A 83 4.54 -2.04 -20.12
N ILE A 84 5.14 -2.55 -19.05
CA ILE A 84 5.10 -3.96 -18.67
C ILE A 84 3.67 -4.28 -18.23
N GLY A 85 3.07 -5.34 -18.77
CA GLY A 85 1.70 -5.73 -18.45
C GLY A 85 0.61 -4.75 -18.90
N ARG A 86 0.88 -3.92 -19.93
CA ARG A 86 -0.10 -2.95 -20.43
C ARG A 86 -1.38 -3.61 -20.97
N ASN A 87 -1.27 -4.86 -21.42
CA ASN A 87 -2.38 -5.70 -21.84
C ASN A 87 -2.81 -6.68 -20.73
N ASP A 88 -2.21 -6.54 -19.53
CA ASP A 88 -2.51 -7.39 -18.41
C ASP A 88 -3.81 -6.93 -17.75
N VAL A 89 -4.81 -7.78 -17.80
CA VAL A 89 -6.10 -7.58 -17.12
C VAL A 89 -5.99 -7.82 -15.62
N GLY A 90 -4.80 -8.17 -15.13
CA GLY A 90 -4.58 -8.59 -13.75
C GLY A 90 -4.90 -7.54 -12.68
N ILE A 91 -4.86 -6.24 -13.02
CA ILE A 91 -5.15 -5.14 -12.08
C ILE A 91 -6.41 -4.33 -12.41
N LEU A 92 -7.33 -4.92 -13.18
CA LEU A 92 -8.64 -4.29 -13.40
C LEU A 92 -9.46 -4.27 -12.09
N PRO A 93 -10.28 -3.24 -11.86
CA PRO A 93 -11.17 -3.20 -10.69
C PRO A 93 -11.98 -4.48 -10.57
N GLY A 94 -12.00 -5.05 -9.36
CA GLY A 94 -12.71 -6.29 -9.07
C GLY A 94 -12.01 -7.58 -9.51
N SER A 95 -10.85 -7.50 -10.19
CA SER A 95 -10.07 -8.69 -10.50
C SER A 95 -9.30 -9.21 -9.27
N PRO A 96 -8.99 -10.52 -9.20
CA PRO A 96 -8.16 -11.06 -8.12
C PRO A 96 -6.79 -10.38 -8.00
N GLY A 97 -6.21 -9.97 -9.12
CA GLY A 97 -4.92 -9.27 -9.13
C GLY A 97 -4.96 -7.86 -8.57
N ALA A 98 -6.13 -7.19 -8.60
CA ALA A 98 -6.35 -5.88 -8.00
C ALA A 98 -6.80 -5.94 -6.53
N THR A 99 -6.93 -7.15 -5.97
CA THR A 99 -7.40 -7.39 -4.61
C THR A 99 -6.21 -7.63 -3.67
N LEU A 100 -6.29 -7.11 -2.46
CA LEU A 100 -5.34 -7.39 -1.39
C LEU A 100 -5.21 -8.90 -1.19
N LEU A 101 -3.99 -9.37 -0.86
CA LEU A 101 -3.81 -10.79 -0.54
C LEU A 101 -4.66 -11.18 0.68
N PRO A 102 -5.39 -12.30 0.62
CA PRO A 102 -6.35 -12.69 1.67
C PRO A 102 -5.74 -12.81 3.07
N GLU A 103 -4.47 -13.22 3.15
CA GLU A 103 -3.74 -13.36 4.42
C GLU A 103 -3.44 -12.03 5.12
N LEU A 104 -3.64 -10.90 4.44
CA LEU A 104 -3.43 -9.57 4.99
C LEU A 104 -4.73 -8.88 5.43
N GLY A 105 -5.87 -9.37 5.02
CA GLY A 105 -7.19 -8.80 5.25
C GLY A 105 -7.87 -8.38 3.93
N PRO A 106 -8.57 -7.20 3.86
CA PRO A 106 -8.66 -6.20 4.94
C PRO A 106 -9.59 -6.62 6.07
N GLU A 107 -9.29 -6.19 7.29
CA GLU A 107 -10.21 -6.27 8.43
C GLU A 107 -11.21 -5.08 8.42
N PRO A 108 -12.33 -5.14 9.18
CA PRO A 108 -13.36 -4.10 9.12
C PRO A 108 -12.89 -2.68 9.43
N ASP A 109 -11.86 -2.53 10.26
CA ASP A 109 -11.29 -1.22 10.65
C ASP A 109 -10.12 -0.76 9.77
N ASP A 110 -9.73 -1.55 8.77
CA ASP A 110 -8.67 -1.20 7.84
C ASP A 110 -9.21 -0.28 6.74
N LEU A 111 -8.36 0.64 6.29
CA LEU A 111 -8.65 1.47 5.12
C LEU A 111 -8.02 0.86 3.87
N VAL A 112 -8.76 0.85 2.77
CA VAL A 112 -8.27 0.40 1.46
C VAL A 112 -8.37 1.55 0.47
N LEU A 113 -7.22 1.97 -0.06
CA LEU A 113 -7.12 3.05 -1.04
C LEU A 113 -6.58 2.49 -2.36
N SER A 114 -7.24 2.82 -3.45
CA SER A 114 -6.80 2.42 -4.80
C SER A 114 -6.38 3.64 -5.60
N ARG A 115 -5.28 3.52 -6.34
CA ARG A 115 -4.82 4.55 -7.26
C ARG A 115 -4.76 4.05 -8.71
N TRP A 116 -4.83 4.98 -9.64
CA TRP A 116 -4.81 4.73 -11.09
C TRP A 116 -3.47 5.04 -11.75
N HIS A 117 -2.50 5.57 -11.02
CA HIS A 117 -1.25 6.11 -11.57
C HIS A 117 -0.08 5.99 -10.61
N GLY A 118 1.13 6.12 -11.14
CA GLY A 118 2.36 6.22 -10.37
C GLY A 118 2.75 4.93 -9.65
N LEU A 119 3.83 5.01 -8.90
CA LEU A 119 4.33 3.93 -8.03
C LEU A 119 4.10 4.23 -6.54
N GLY A 120 4.22 5.50 -6.16
CA GLY A 120 4.08 5.89 -4.75
C GLY A 120 2.62 6.13 -4.35
N PRO A 121 2.20 5.70 -3.16
CA PRO A 121 0.84 5.88 -2.68
C PRO A 121 0.56 7.31 -2.19
N MET A 122 1.59 8.14 -1.95
CA MET A 122 1.44 9.51 -1.42
C MET A 122 1.14 10.54 -2.50
N GLY A 123 1.58 10.32 -3.74
CA GLY A 123 1.47 11.31 -4.81
C GLY A 123 0.09 11.28 -5.47
N GLY A 124 -0.71 12.34 -5.29
CA GLY A 124 -2.00 12.49 -5.97
C GLY A 124 -3.10 11.51 -5.52
N THR A 125 -2.98 11.00 -4.29
CA THR A 125 -4.00 10.15 -3.64
C THR A 125 -4.49 10.80 -2.35
N ASP A 126 -5.52 10.24 -1.75
CA ASP A 126 -6.07 10.71 -0.48
C ASP A 126 -5.21 10.29 0.75
N LEU A 127 -4.13 9.53 0.55
CA LEU A 127 -3.37 8.93 1.66
C LEU A 127 -2.83 9.98 2.63
N ASP A 128 -2.19 11.05 2.13
CA ASP A 128 -1.64 12.11 3.00
C ASP A 128 -2.73 12.78 3.85
N ALA A 129 -3.85 13.13 3.22
CA ALA A 129 -4.98 13.75 3.91
C ALA A 129 -5.58 12.81 4.97
N ILE A 130 -5.72 11.53 4.65
CA ILE A 130 -6.23 10.51 5.58
C ILE A 130 -5.28 10.33 6.76
N LEU A 131 -3.98 10.19 6.52
CA LEU A 131 -3.00 10.04 7.60
C LEU A 131 -3.01 11.25 8.56
N ARG A 132 -3.12 12.47 8.03
CA ARG A 132 -3.27 13.69 8.85
C ARG A 132 -4.55 13.67 9.67
N ASN A 133 -5.67 13.26 9.09
CA ASN A 133 -6.95 13.15 9.79
C ASN A 133 -6.94 12.07 10.88
N LEU A 134 -6.10 11.04 10.72
CA LEU A 134 -5.85 10.01 11.72
C LEU A 134 -4.87 10.45 12.84
N GLY A 135 -4.37 11.68 12.79
CA GLY A 135 -3.37 12.18 13.74
C GLY A 135 -1.93 11.74 13.42
N CYS A 136 -1.71 11.01 12.33
CA CYS A 136 -0.39 10.56 11.89
C CYS A 136 0.33 11.68 11.11
N ALA A 137 0.54 12.83 11.75
CA ALA A 137 1.28 13.91 11.13
C ALA A 137 2.75 13.52 10.97
N PRO A 138 3.37 13.72 9.79
CA PRO A 138 4.81 13.56 9.67
C PRO A 138 5.51 14.51 10.64
N SER A 139 6.37 13.96 11.49
CA SER A 139 7.16 14.71 12.48
C SER A 139 8.31 15.53 11.83
N TRP A 140 8.18 15.92 10.57
CA TRP A 140 9.15 16.69 9.84
C TRP A 140 8.89 18.19 9.99
N PRO A 141 9.94 19.00 10.31
CA PRO A 141 9.77 20.43 10.63
C PRO A 141 9.56 21.35 9.42
N TRP A 142 9.26 20.84 8.24
CA TRP A 142 8.85 21.63 7.08
C TRP A 142 7.36 21.52 6.80
N GLU A 143 6.61 22.19 7.63
CA GLU A 143 5.31 22.67 7.19
C GLU A 143 5.56 23.71 6.09
N CYS A 144 5.30 23.35 4.84
CA CYS A 144 5.03 24.35 3.82
C CYS A 144 3.77 25.11 4.26
N ARG A 145 3.97 26.32 4.75
CA ARG A 145 2.90 27.31 4.92
C ARG A 145 2.47 27.81 3.54
#